data_24d5114dd3158f983827efe01a919343
#
_entry.id   24d5114dd3158f983827efe01a919343
#
_cell.length_a   1.000
_cell.length_b   1.000
_cell.length_c   1.000
_cell.angle_alpha   90.00
_cell.angle_beta   90.00
_cell.angle_gamma   90.00
#
_symmetry.space_group_name_H-M   'P 1'
#
loop_
_entity.id
_entity.type
_entity.pdbx_description
1 polymer ?
#
loop_
_entity_poly.entity_id
_entity_poly.type
_entity_poly.pdbx_seq_one_letter_code
_entity_poly.pdbx_strand_id
1 'polypeptide(L)'
;MTSDRLSTTFSALADPTRRAILARLSLGEASVNELAAPFDMSLPAVSKHLKVLEKAGLITRGRTAQWRPCKLEAGPLQEVWGWVEAYRRFWEQSFDRLDEYLAEIQKGNDDGSRN
;
A
#
# COMPACT_ATOMS: atom_id res chain seq x y z
N MET A 1 9.45 -23.42 11.41
CA MET A 1 9.98 -22.50 10.40
C MET A 1 9.51 -21.10 10.68
N THR A 2 10.43 -20.18 10.91
CA THR A 2 10.08 -18.79 11.16
C THR A 2 9.91 -18.07 9.84
N SER A 3 8.73 -17.47 9.63
CA SER A 3 8.51 -16.56 8.51
C SER A 3 9.33 -15.31 8.75
N ASP A 4 10.00 -14.81 7.74
CA ASP A 4 10.66 -13.53 7.84
C ASP A 4 9.61 -12.41 7.83
N ARG A 5 9.99 -11.22 8.29
CA ARG A 5 9.07 -10.08 8.39
C ARG A 5 8.55 -9.64 7.03
N LEU A 6 9.41 -9.68 6.03
CA LEU A 6 9.03 -9.27 4.67
C LEU A 6 7.94 -10.18 4.10
N SER A 7 8.10 -11.50 4.25
CA SER A 7 7.10 -12.47 3.79
C SER A 7 5.78 -12.30 4.53
N THR A 8 5.82 -12.04 5.83
CA THR A 8 4.63 -11.78 6.64
C THR A 8 3.91 -10.53 6.14
N THR A 9 4.65 -9.47 5.83
CA THR A 9 4.09 -8.24 5.28
C THR A 9 3.44 -8.50 3.92
N PHE A 10 4.12 -9.20 3.02
CA PHE A 10 3.55 -9.52 1.71
C PHE A 10 2.28 -10.35 1.83
N SER A 11 2.25 -11.32 2.75
CA SER A 11 1.06 -12.13 2.99
C SER A 11 -0.12 -11.25 3.43
N ALA A 12 0.13 -10.32 4.35
CA ALA A 12 -0.90 -9.38 4.81
C ALA A 12 -1.39 -8.47 3.68
N LEU A 13 -0.50 -8.07 2.77
CA LEU A 13 -0.82 -7.20 1.64
C LEU A 13 -1.46 -7.95 0.47
N ALA A 14 -1.52 -9.26 0.50
CA ALA A 14 -2.02 -10.05 -0.61
C ALA A 14 -3.54 -9.97 -0.77
N ASP A 15 -4.26 -9.46 0.20
CA ASP A 15 -5.71 -9.34 0.17
C ASP A 15 -6.14 -7.91 -0.14
N PRO A 16 -7.07 -7.71 -1.11
CA PRO A 16 -7.49 -6.35 -1.50
C PRO A 16 -8.22 -5.59 -0.39
N THR A 17 -8.99 -6.28 0.45
CA THR A 17 -9.67 -5.63 1.59
C THR A 17 -8.65 -5.08 2.57
N ARG A 18 -7.60 -5.85 2.87
CA ARG A 18 -6.56 -5.39 3.77
C ARG A 18 -5.80 -4.18 3.20
N ARG A 19 -5.51 -4.19 1.91
CA ARG A 19 -4.89 -3.02 1.26
C ARG A 19 -5.79 -1.79 1.33
N ALA A 20 -7.09 -1.96 1.15
CA ALA A 20 -8.05 -0.86 1.25
C ALA A 20 -8.12 -0.30 2.68
N ILE A 21 -8.06 -1.16 3.69
CA ILE A 21 -8.01 -0.73 5.08
C ILE A 21 -6.75 0.11 5.33
N LEU A 22 -5.61 -0.33 4.87
CA LEU A 22 -4.36 0.42 5.04
C LEU A 22 -4.42 1.77 4.33
N ALA A 23 -5.00 1.81 3.13
CA ALA A 23 -5.18 3.07 2.39
C ALA A 23 -6.03 4.05 3.19
N ARG A 24 -7.11 3.58 3.81
CA ARG A 24 -7.95 4.43 4.66
C ARG A 24 -7.16 4.93 5.87
N LEU A 25 -6.38 4.06 6.51
CA LEU A 25 -5.59 4.43 7.69
C LEU A 25 -4.44 5.39 7.38
N SER A 26 -4.01 5.45 6.12
CA SER A 26 -3.00 6.44 5.70
C SER A 26 -3.53 7.87 5.82
N LEU A 27 -4.85 8.04 5.87
CA LEU A 27 -5.49 9.34 6.02
C LEU A 27 -5.69 9.74 7.48
N GLY A 28 -5.47 8.81 8.41
CA GLY A 28 -5.63 9.05 9.84
C GLY A 28 -6.24 7.85 10.54
N GLU A 29 -6.24 7.89 11.86
CA GLU A 29 -6.81 6.84 12.69
C GLU A 29 -8.29 6.62 12.37
N ALA A 30 -8.75 5.39 12.55
CA ALA A 30 -10.15 5.06 12.32
C ALA A 30 -10.56 3.92 13.25
N SER A 31 -11.82 3.94 13.68
CA SER A 31 -12.41 2.86 14.45
C SER A 31 -12.74 1.67 13.54
N VAL A 32 -12.98 0.50 14.15
CA VAL A 32 -13.39 -0.69 13.39
C VAL A 32 -14.67 -0.42 12.59
N ASN A 33 -15.63 0.29 13.18
CA ASN A 33 -16.88 0.62 12.50
C ASN A 33 -16.64 1.52 11.29
N GLU A 34 -15.77 2.52 11.43
CA GLU A 34 -15.39 3.40 10.31
C GLU A 34 -14.71 2.62 9.19
N LEU A 35 -13.85 1.67 9.56
CA LEU A 35 -13.16 0.83 8.57
C LEU A 35 -14.11 -0.14 7.88
N ALA A 36 -15.11 -0.64 8.59
CA ALA A 36 -16.08 -1.60 8.04
C ALA A 36 -17.12 -0.94 7.12
N ALA A 37 -17.40 0.35 7.32
CA ALA A 37 -18.50 1.04 6.65
C ALA A 37 -18.49 0.90 5.12
N PRO A 38 -17.36 1.03 4.40
CA PRO A 38 -17.35 0.92 2.95
C PRO A 38 -17.41 -0.51 2.41
N PHE A 39 -17.37 -1.51 3.29
CA PHE A 39 -17.34 -2.91 2.86
C PHE A 39 -18.67 -3.59 3.15
N ASP A 40 -19.11 -4.48 2.26
CA ASP A 40 -20.25 -5.33 2.48
C ASP A 40 -19.79 -6.60 3.22
N MET A 41 -19.34 -6.41 4.47
CA MET A 41 -18.77 -7.47 5.29
C MET A 41 -19.24 -7.30 6.73
N SER A 42 -19.35 -8.43 7.44
CA SER A 42 -19.67 -8.40 8.87
C SER A 42 -18.49 -7.84 9.67
N LEU A 43 -18.79 -7.29 10.85
CA LEU A 43 -17.73 -6.81 11.74
C LEU A 43 -16.74 -7.92 12.13
N PRO A 44 -17.17 -9.16 12.42
CA PRO A 44 -16.20 -10.24 12.66
C PRO A 44 -15.26 -10.50 11.47
N ALA A 45 -15.76 -10.38 10.25
CA ALA A 45 -14.91 -10.56 9.06
C ALA A 45 -13.87 -9.45 8.94
N VAL A 46 -14.29 -8.20 9.16
CA VAL A 46 -13.35 -7.06 9.19
C VAL A 46 -12.33 -7.24 10.31
N SER A 47 -12.78 -7.68 11.49
CA SER A 47 -11.90 -7.92 12.63
C SER A 47 -10.82 -8.97 12.33
N LYS A 48 -11.15 -10.00 11.55
CA LYS A 48 -10.14 -10.99 11.12
C LYS A 48 -9.05 -10.35 10.26
N HIS A 49 -9.44 -9.48 9.34
CA HIS A 49 -8.47 -8.74 8.52
C HIS A 49 -7.58 -7.84 9.39
N LEU A 50 -8.18 -7.18 10.38
CA LEU A 50 -7.43 -6.31 11.29
C LEU A 50 -6.43 -7.11 12.12
N LYS A 51 -6.78 -8.31 12.56
CA LYS A 51 -5.87 -9.18 13.30
C LYS A 51 -4.67 -9.58 12.46
N VAL A 52 -4.87 -9.89 11.18
CA VAL A 52 -3.78 -10.21 10.26
C VAL A 52 -2.84 -9.01 10.12
N LEU A 53 -3.40 -7.82 9.92
CA LEU A 53 -2.60 -6.59 9.79
C LEU A 53 -1.86 -6.26 11.08
N GLU A 54 -2.49 -6.42 12.22
CA GLU A 54 -1.87 -6.17 13.52
C GLU A 54 -0.72 -7.15 13.78
N LYS A 55 -0.93 -8.42 13.49
CA LYS A 55 0.08 -9.45 13.65
C LYS A 55 1.29 -9.20 12.75
N ALA A 56 1.07 -8.63 11.58
CA ALA A 56 2.14 -8.27 10.65
C ALA A 56 2.83 -6.95 11.04
N GLY A 57 2.37 -6.27 12.08
CA GLY A 57 2.94 -4.99 12.51
C GLY A 57 2.56 -3.81 11.63
N LEU A 58 1.56 -3.96 10.77
CA LEU A 58 1.12 -2.90 9.85
C LEU A 58 0.15 -1.92 10.50
N ILE A 59 -0.50 -2.32 11.57
CA ILE A 59 -1.38 -1.47 12.34
C ILE A 59 -1.16 -1.70 13.83
N THR A 60 -1.50 -0.70 14.63
CA THR A 60 -1.66 -0.82 16.07
C THR A 60 -3.08 -0.46 16.43
N ARG A 61 -3.53 -0.93 17.59
CA ARG A 61 -4.85 -0.62 18.12
C ARG A 61 -4.70 0.14 19.42
N GLY A 62 -5.44 1.24 19.55
CA GLY A 62 -5.49 2.00 20.79
C GLY A 62 -6.09 1.19 21.92
N ARG A 63 -5.76 1.54 23.16
CA ARG A 63 -6.18 0.83 24.37
C ARG A 63 -7.23 1.58 25.16
N THR A 64 -7.80 2.63 24.62
CA THR A 64 -8.86 3.37 25.28
C THR A 64 -10.11 2.49 25.37
N ALA A 65 -10.68 2.35 26.55
CA ALA A 65 -11.69 1.34 26.85
C ALA A 65 -12.94 1.40 25.97
N GLN A 66 -13.34 2.58 25.50
CA GLN A 66 -14.57 2.76 24.72
C GLN A 66 -14.31 3.01 23.25
N TRP A 67 -13.10 3.39 22.88
CA TRP A 67 -12.74 3.67 21.51
C TRP A 67 -11.35 3.11 21.25
N ARG A 68 -11.28 2.13 20.37
CA ARG A 68 -10.02 1.49 19.99
C ARG A 68 -9.69 1.85 18.55
N PRO A 69 -9.10 3.03 18.31
CA PRO A 69 -8.75 3.39 16.96
C PRO A 69 -7.62 2.51 16.44
N CYS A 70 -7.72 2.17 15.17
CA CYS A 70 -6.63 1.54 14.46
C CYS A 70 -5.75 2.63 13.85
N LYS A 71 -4.44 2.42 13.92
CA LYS A 71 -3.46 3.37 13.42
C LYS A 71 -2.48 2.64 12.53
N LEU A 72 -2.12 3.25 11.39
CA LEU A 72 -1.13 2.71 10.48
C LEU A 72 0.26 2.74 11.10
N GLU A 73 0.98 1.65 10.97
CA GLU A 73 2.41 1.56 11.28
C GLU A 73 3.15 1.33 9.97
N ALA A 74 3.92 2.32 9.55
CA ALA A 74 4.55 2.31 8.24
C ALA A 74 5.86 1.53 8.16
N GLY A 75 6.40 1.08 9.32
CA GLY A 75 7.69 0.38 9.35
C GLY A 75 7.79 -0.80 8.39
N PRO A 76 6.84 -1.76 8.43
CA PRO A 76 6.89 -2.88 7.48
C PRO A 76 6.80 -2.45 6.03
N LEU A 77 6.06 -1.38 5.73
CA LEU A 77 5.97 -0.85 4.36
C LEU A 77 7.29 -0.26 3.90
N GLN A 78 8.06 0.36 4.81
CA GLN A 78 9.40 0.83 4.50
C GLN A 78 10.33 -0.32 4.14
N GLU A 79 10.19 -1.45 4.80
CA GLU A 79 10.97 -2.65 4.48
C GLU A 79 10.63 -3.17 3.08
N VAL A 80 9.34 -3.16 2.72
CA VAL A 80 8.90 -3.52 1.36
C VAL A 80 9.52 -2.56 0.34
N TRP A 81 9.47 -1.26 0.62
CA TRP A 81 10.07 -0.25 -0.26
C TRP A 81 11.57 -0.51 -0.45
N GLY A 82 12.31 -0.79 0.63
CA GLY A 82 13.73 -1.10 0.55
C GLY A 82 14.03 -2.30 -0.34
N TRP A 83 13.19 -3.33 -0.25
CA TRP A 83 13.32 -4.50 -1.10
C TRP A 83 13.03 -4.18 -2.56
N VAL A 84 11.97 -3.44 -2.83
CA VAL A 84 11.57 -3.03 -4.17
C VAL A 84 12.64 -2.12 -4.78
N GLU A 85 13.21 -1.23 -3.98
CA GLU A 85 14.20 -0.25 -4.46
C GLU A 85 15.46 -0.91 -5.03
N ALA A 86 15.78 -2.13 -4.57
CA ALA A 86 16.90 -2.89 -5.13
C ALA A 86 16.74 -3.16 -6.63
N TYR A 87 15.51 -3.12 -7.13
CA TYR A 87 15.20 -3.36 -8.54
C TYR A 87 14.92 -2.06 -9.30
N ARG A 88 15.09 -0.92 -8.65
CA ARG A 88 14.78 0.41 -9.18
C ARG A 88 15.39 0.67 -10.55
N ARG A 89 16.64 0.28 -10.74
CA ARG A 89 17.35 0.51 -12.01
C ARG A 89 16.67 -0.13 -13.22
N PHE A 90 15.92 -1.23 -13.01
CA PHE A 90 15.23 -1.92 -14.11
C PHE A 90 14.10 -1.07 -14.69
N TRP A 91 13.27 -0.51 -13.82
CA TRP A 91 12.16 0.33 -14.31
C TRP A 91 12.61 1.76 -14.61
N GLU A 92 13.64 2.29 -13.94
CA GLU A 92 14.19 3.59 -14.30
C GLU A 92 14.72 3.59 -15.72
N GLN A 93 15.48 2.56 -16.10
CA GLN A 93 15.92 2.40 -17.47
C GLN A 93 14.75 2.33 -18.45
N SER A 94 13.70 1.63 -18.07
CA SER A 94 12.49 1.52 -18.88
C SER A 94 11.77 2.86 -19.00
N PHE A 95 11.67 3.61 -17.92
CA PHE A 95 11.07 4.94 -17.93
C PHE A 95 11.91 5.92 -18.74
N ASP A 96 13.22 5.87 -18.62
CA ASP A 96 14.13 6.71 -19.42
C ASP A 96 13.95 6.44 -20.91
N ARG A 97 13.87 5.18 -21.30
CA ARG A 97 13.60 4.80 -22.71
C ARG A 97 12.25 5.31 -23.17
N LEU A 98 11.24 5.22 -22.33
CA LEU A 98 9.93 5.73 -22.66
C LEU A 98 9.95 7.24 -22.81
N ASP A 99 10.62 7.95 -21.89
CA ASP A 99 10.77 9.40 -21.95
C ASP A 99 11.46 9.83 -23.23
N GLU A 100 12.54 9.14 -23.61
CA GLU A 100 13.26 9.41 -24.87
C GLU A 100 12.35 9.20 -26.08
N TYR A 101 11.58 8.11 -26.07
CA TYR A 101 10.65 7.78 -27.15
C TYR A 101 9.56 8.84 -27.28
N LEU A 102 8.99 9.25 -26.14
CA LEU A 102 7.96 10.30 -26.12
C LEU A 102 8.51 11.64 -26.56
N ALA A 103 9.76 11.96 -26.19
CA ALA A 103 10.42 13.18 -26.63
C ALA A 103 10.63 13.18 -28.15
N GLU A 104 11.00 12.03 -28.74
CA GLU A 104 11.14 11.90 -30.19
C GLU A 104 9.82 12.10 -30.92
N ILE A 105 8.75 11.50 -30.39
CA ILE A 105 7.42 11.64 -30.94
C ILE A 105 6.96 13.10 -30.88
N GLN A 106 7.15 13.76 -29.72
CA GLN A 106 6.79 15.16 -29.54
C GLN A 106 7.59 16.06 -30.49
N LYS A 107 8.88 15.81 -30.64
CA LYS A 107 9.73 16.56 -31.55
C LYS A 107 9.25 16.43 -33.00
N GLY A 108 8.91 15.21 -33.40
CA GLY A 108 8.34 14.95 -34.73
C GLY A 108 7.02 15.68 -34.94
N ASN A 109 6.15 15.68 -33.94
CA ASN A 109 4.86 16.36 -34.00
C ASN A 109 5.03 17.89 -34.04
N ASP A 110 5.94 18.43 -33.25
CA ASP A 110 6.24 19.86 -33.25
C ASP A 110 6.76 20.32 -34.61
N ASP A 111 7.65 19.56 -35.22
CA ASP A 111 8.16 19.85 -36.57
C ASP A 111 7.03 19.79 -37.61
N GLY A 112 6.11 18.82 -37.46
CA GLY A 112 4.93 18.71 -38.30
C GLY A 112 3.92 19.85 -38.12
N SER A 113 3.78 20.36 -36.92
CA SER A 113 2.80 21.40 -36.59
C SER A 113 3.22 22.80 -37.01
N ARG A 114 4.48 22.99 -37.38
CA ARG A 114 5.01 24.29 -37.82
C ARG A 114 4.84 24.56 -39.32
N ASN A 115 4.31 23.61 -40.01
CA ASN A 115 4.02 23.81 -41.45
C ASN A 115 2.63 24.43 -41.65
#